data_02e132f650e3a22839745490e17bf54e
#
_entry.id   02e132f650e3a22839745490e17bf54e
#
_cell.length_a   1.000
_cell.length_b   1.000
_cell.length_c   1.000
_cell.angle_alpha   90.00
_cell.angle_beta   90.00
_cell.angle_gamma   90.00
#
_symmetry.space_group_name_H-M   'P 1'
#
loop_
_entity.id
_entity.type
_entity.pdbx_description
1 polymer ?
#
loop_
_entity_poly.entity_id
_entity_poly.type
_entity_poly.pdbx_seq_one_letter_code
_entity_poly.pdbx_strand_id
1 'polypeptide(L)'
;GLPRPVPYEVDMQKSEWLQNIVAWIHRSELQLLSQSDQIDKLGDYVREAAVVFVKLCYSGLFIAILGAFIILSNLALNSPWGRKVRAIRDNEVAASAMGKNIKRQHLQIFVLGSAIVGVAGALLVTYDGIFIPTAYQPLRFTFLIWVMVILGGSGNNLGSVLGAFIIWFIWIQSGPMGLWVVEMLGNYIQEGNTSLEFIEDRVHYLRLVFMGTILLLIMRFSPGGILPEKNKEL
;
A
#
# COMPACT_ATOMS: atom_id res chain seq x y z
N GLY A 1 17.09 20.68 -9.77
CA GLY A 1 16.05 19.68 -9.64
C GLY A 1 16.68 18.32 -9.41
N LEU A 2 16.17 17.57 -8.43
CA LEU A 2 16.59 16.19 -8.22
C LEU A 2 16.30 15.37 -9.49
N PRO A 3 17.21 14.51 -9.94
CA PRO A 3 16.95 13.67 -11.09
C PRO A 3 15.71 12.81 -10.79
N ARG A 4 14.79 12.73 -11.74
CA ARG A 4 13.61 11.88 -11.61
C ARG A 4 14.07 10.44 -11.44
N PRO A 5 13.55 9.69 -10.46
CA PRO A 5 13.82 8.27 -10.40
C PRO A 5 13.31 7.65 -11.71
N VAL A 6 14.21 7.06 -12.44
CA VAL A 6 13.86 6.37 -13.68
C VAL A 6 13.13 5.10 -13.28
N PRO A 7 11.96 4.77 -13.84
CA PRO A 7 11.30 3.51 -13.55
C PRO A 7 12.30 2.37 -13.70
N TYR A 8 12.34 1.44 -12.74
CA TYR A 8 13.27 0.31 -12.74
C TYR A 8 13.26 -0.48 -14.06
N GLU A 9 12.16 -0.45 -14.78
CA GLU A 9 12.02 -1.04 -16.13
C GLU A 9 12.93 -0.37 -17.17
N VAL A 10 13.13 0.94 -17.04
CA VAL A 10 14.03 1.70 -17.94
C VAL A 10 15.49 1.52 -17.53
N ASP A 11 15.76 1.41 -16.22
CA ASP A 11 17.10 1.11 -15.71
C ASP A 11 17.55 -0.31 -16.08
N MET A 12 16.61 -1.26 -16.10
CA MET A 12 16.89 -2.62 -16.57
C MET A 12 17.22 -2.67 -18.07
N GLN A 13 16.57 -1.83 -18.88
CA GLN A 13 16.95 -1.69 -20.28
C GLN A 13 18.34 -1.09 -20.47
N LYS A 14 18.83 -0.29 -19.50
CA LYS A 14 20.14 0.34 -19.51
C LYS A 14 21.22 -0.45 -18.75
N SER A 15 20.85 -1.47 -17.97
CA SER A 15 21.84 -2.23 -17.22
C SER A 15 22.71 -3.07 -18.17
N GLU A 16 24.00 -2.79 -18.17
CA GLU A 16 25.00 -3.43 -19.06
C GLU A 16 24.98 -4.96 -18.97
N TRP A 17 24.74 -5.53 -17.79
CA TRP A 17 24.71 -6.97 -17.61
C TRP A 17 23.49 -7.62 -18.27
N LEU A 18 22.31 -6.98 -18.22
CA LEU A 18 21.12 -7.44 -18.93
C LEU A 18 21.28 -7.29 -20.44
N GLN A 19 21.84 -6.17 -20.89
CA GLN A 19 22.18 -5.99 -22.29
C GLN A 19 23.23 -7.01 -22.75
N ASN A 20 24.20 -7.33 -21.91
CA ASN A 20 25.21 -8.35 -22.21
C ASN A 20 24.59 -9.76 -22.23
N ILE A 21 23.66 -10.08 -21.33
CA ILE A 21 22.92 -11.36 -21.36
C ILE A 21 22.05 -11.45 -22.60
N VAL A 22 21.27 -10.43 -22.90
CA VAL A 22 20.42 -10.37 -24.09
C VAL A 22 21.28 -10.39 -25.35
N ALA A 23 22.39 -9.65 -25.39
CA ALA A 23 23.34 -9.65 -26.50
C ALA A 23 24.11 -10.97 -26.64
N TRP A 24 24.36 -11.68 -25.54
CA TRP A 24 24.96 -13.00 -25.55
C TRP A 24 23.98 -14.06 -26.09
N ILE A 25 22.75 -14.04 -25.59
CA ILE A 25 21.67 -14.89 -26.12
C ILE A 25 21.45 -14.58 -27.61
N HIS A 26 21.39 -13.30 -27.97
CA HIS A 26 21.23 -12.87 -29.36
C HIS A 26 22.39 -13.29 -30.26
N ARG A 27 23.67 -13.21 -29.77
CA ARG A 27 24.85 -13.59 -30.54
C ARG A 27 24.96 -15.11 -30.75
N SER A 28 24.58 -15.89 -29.77
CA SER A 28 24.67 -17.36 -29.88
C SER A 28 23.59 -17.93 -30.82
N GLU A 29 22.46 -17.25 -30.97
CA GLU A 29 21.39 -17.72 -31.87
C GLU A 29 21.33 -17.03 -33.23
N LEU A 30 21.83 -15.77 -33.35
CA LEU A 30 21.87 -15.05 -34.63
C LEU A 30 22.79 -15.72 -35.69
N GLN A 31 23.73 -16.56 -35.28
CA GLN A 31 24.50 -17.37 -36.24
C GLN A 31 23.70 -18.54 -36.80
N LEU A 32 22.66 -18.96 -36.14
CA LEU A 32 21.85 -20.12 -36.57
C LEU A 32 20.54 -19.76 -37.26
N LEU A 33 20.05 -18.53 -37.10
CA LEU A 33 18.66 -18.18 -37.45
C LEU A 33 18.50 -16.84 -38.19
N SER A 34 19.40 -16.49 -39.12
CA SER A 34 19.39 -15.21 -39.87
C SER A 34 18.14 -14.96 -40.75
N GLN A 35 17.08 -15.74 -40.60
CA GLN A 35 15.95 -15.68 -41.55
C GLN A 35 14.52 -15.80 -40.96
N SER A 36 14.26 -15.58 -39.66
CA SER A 36 12.87 -15.72 -39.25
C SER A 36 12.41 -14.71 -38.18
N ASP A 37 11.19 -14.19 -38.37
CA ASP A 37 10.35 -13.40 -37.43
C ASP A 37 10.17 -14.08 -36.03
N GLN A 38 10.63 -15.31 -35.86
CA GLN A 38 10.55 -16.03 -34.60
C GLN A 38 11.57 -15.55 -33.58
N ILE A 39 12.69 -14.96 -34.03
CA ILE A 39 13.75 -14.47 -33.12
C ILE A 39 13.30 -13.21 -32.37
N ASP A 40 12.64 -12.29 -33.06
CA ASP A 40 12.12 -11.08 -32.44
C ASP A 40 11.06 -11.45 -31.39
N LYS A 41 10.21 -12.41 -31.69
CA LYS A 41 9.23 -12.94 -30.72
C LYS A 41 9.90 -13.61 -29.51
N LEU A 42 10.96 -14.38 -29.71
CA LEU A 42 11.69 -15.01 -28.60
C LEU A 42 12.39 -13.95 -27.73
N GLY A 43 12.96 -12.91 -28.36
CA GLY A 43 13.54 -11.77 -27.65
C GLY A 43 12.51 -11.03 -26.80
N ASP A 44 11.31 -10.84 -27.32
CA ASP A 44 10.20 -10.22 -26.58
C ASP A 44 9.71 -11.10 -25.40
N TYR A 45 9.59 -12.41 -25.60
CA TYR A 45 9.25 -13.33 -24.49
C TYR A 45 10.30 -13.34 -23.39
N VAL A 46 11.58 -13.32 -23.74
CA VAL A 46 12.67 -13.26 -22.75
C VAL A 46 12.64 -11.93 -21.98
N ARG A 47 12.36 -10.83 -22.67
CA ARG A 47 12.22 -9.51 -22.04
C ARG A 47 11.03 -9.47 -21.10
N GLU A 48 9.87 -9.97 -21.54
CA GLU A 48 8.67 -10.06 -20.69
C GLU A 48 8.91 -10.95 -19.46
N ALA A 49 9.56 -12.11 -19.67
CA ALA A 49 9.90 -13.01 -18.58
C ALA A 49 10.87 -12.34 -17.57
N ALA A 50 11.86 -11.59 -18.04
CA ALA A 50 12.77 -10.85 -17.19
C ALA A 50 12.05 -9.76 -16.37
N VAL A 51 11.14 -9.01 -16.99
CA VAL A 51 10.32 -7.99 -16.30
C VAL A 51 9.44 -8.65 -15.25
N VAL A 52 8.76 -9.74 -15.58
CA VAL A 52 7.93 -10.50 -14.62
C VAL A 52 8.78 -11.01 -13.46
N PHE A 53 9.95 -11.58 -13.74
CA PHE A 53 10.88 -12.08 -12.70
C PHE A 53 11.29 -10.97 -11.73
N VAL A 54 11.66 -9.80 -12.25
CA VAL A 54 12.04 -8.66 -11.39
C VAL A 54 10.85 -8.16 -10.58
N LYS A 55 9.66 -8.06 -11.17
CA LYS A 55 8.44 -7.71 -10.44
C LYS A 55 8.16 -8.70 -9.30
N LEU A 56 8.37 -9.99 -9.53
CA LEU A 56 8.25 -11.01 -8.48
C LEU A 56 9.31 -10.84 -7.38
N CYS A 57 10.55 -10.55 -7.74
CA CYS A 57 11.61 -10.27 -6.76
C CYS A 57 11.29 -9.05 -5.89
N TYR A 58 10.80 -7.96 -6.50
CA TYR A 58 10.36 -6.78 -5.75
C TYR A 58 9.16 -7.08 -4.84
N SER A 59 8.17 -7.81 -5.33
CA SER A 59 7.03 -8.23 -4.53
C SER A 59 7.47 -9.10 -3.35
N GLY A 60 8.39 -10.04 -3.58
CA GLY A 60 8.99 -10.86 -2.54
C GLY A 60 9.72 -10.04 -1.49
N LEU A 61 10.50 -9.05 -1.91
CA LEU A 61 11.19 -8.12 -1.01
C LEU A 61 10.19 -7.30 -0.16
N PHE A 62 9.13 -6.77 -0.75
CA PHE A 62 8.10 -6.04 -0.01
C PHE A 62 7.40 -6.92 1.01
N ILE A 63 7.05 -8.16 0.64
CA ILE A 63 6.44 -9.13 1.57
C ILE A 63 7.42 -9.46 2.71
N ALA A 64 8.70 -9.64 2.42
CA ALA A 64 9.72 -9.90 3.43
C ALA A 64 9.88 -8.73 4.41
N ILE A 65 9.90 -7.49 3.91
CA ILE A 65 9.96 -6.29 4.75
C ILE A 65 8.70 -6.17 5.61
N LEU A 66 7.51 -6.36 5.03
CA LEU A 66 6.24 -6.36 5.77
C LEU A 66 6.25 -7.44 6.87
N GLY A 67 6.67 -8.66 6.53
CA GLY A 67 6.81 -9.76 7.49
C GLY A 67 7.78 -9.41 8.62
N ALA A 68 8.92 -8.82 8.30
CA ALA A 68 9.89 -8.35 9.29
C ALA A 68 9.27 -7.30 10.25
N PHE A 69 8.53 -6.33 9.72
CA PHE A 69 7.84 -5.33 10.55
C PHE A 69 6.77 -5.95 11.46
N ILE A 70 5.99 -6.91 10.96
CA ILE A 70 4.99 -7.63 11.78
C ILE A 70 5.68 -8.39 12.91
N ILE A 71 6.77 -9.11 12.61
CA ILE A 71 7.54 -9.85 13.60
C ILE A 71 8.15 -8.90 14.64
N LEU A 72 8.81 -7.85 14.21
CA LEU A 72 9.41 -6.84 15.11
C LEU A 72 8.37 -6.15 15.98
N SER A 73 7.22 -5.81 15.43
CA SER A 73 6.10 -5.23 16.18
C SER A 73 5.59 -6.19 17.24
N ASN A 74 5.38 -7.47 16.89
CA ASN A 74 4.96 -8.49 17.85
C ASN A 74 6.00 -8.71 18.96
N LEU A 75 7.28 -8.76 18.63
CA LEU A 75 8.36 -8.87 19.61
C LEU A 75 8.40 -7.64 20.53
N ALA A 76 8.29 -6.44 19.97
CA ALA A 76 8.26 -5.20 20.73
C ALA A 76 7.07 -5.15 21.70
N LEU A 77 5.86 -5.48 21.22
CA LEU A 77 4.64 -5.49 22.04
C LEU A 77 4.67 -6.55 23.16
N ASN A 78 5.31 -7.69 22.94
CA ASN A 78 5.45 -8.75 23.96
C ASN A 78 6.63 -8.51 24.93
N SER A 79 7.50 -7.55 24.64
CA SER A 79 8.64 -7.19 25.48
C SER A 79 8.23 -6.42 26.75
N PRO A 80 9.15 -6.24 27.72
CA PRO A 80 8.93 -5.35 28.86
C PRO A 80 8.61 -3.90 28.46
N TRP A 81 9.13 -3.46 27.31
CA TRP A 81 8.84 -2.14 26.74
C TRP A 81 7.36 -2.05 26.31
N GLY A 82 6.85 -3.03 25.58
CA GLY A 82 5.45 -3.07 25.15
C GLY A 82 4.45 -3.12 26.31
N ARG A 83 4.80 -3.82 27.42
CA ARG A 83 3.98 -3.79 28.64
C ARG A 83 3.89 -2.40 29.26
N LYS A 84 5.01 -1.65 29.27
CA LYS A 84 5.01 -0.26 29.75
C LYS A 84 4.13 0.63 28.86
N VAL A 85 4.22 0.47 27.54
CA VAL A 85 3.42 1.23 26.55
C VAL A 85 1.93 0.99 26.79
N ARG A 86 1.52 -0.26 26.97
CA ARG A 86 0.12 -0.59 27.25
C ARG A 86 -0.36 -0.01 28.57
N ALA A 87 0.44 -0.14 29.64
CA ALA A 87 0.08 0.41 30.92
C ALA A 87 -0.11 1.94 30.87
N ILE A 88 0.71 2.67 30.11
CA ILE A 88 0.55 4.12 29.91
C ILE A 88 -0.71 4.41 29.08
N ARG A 89 -0.99 3.62 28.02
CA ARG A 89 -2.21 3.75 27.22
C ARG A 89 -3.47 3.57 28.07
N ASP A 90 -3.47 2.58 28.95
CA ASP A 90 -4.64 2.21 29.74
C ASP A 90 -4.88 3.22 30.88
N ASN A 91 -3.82 3.68 31.58
CA ASN A 91 -3.91 4.72 32.60
C ASN A 91 -2.58 5.47 32.78
N GLU A 92 -2.49 6.63 32.18
CA GLU A 92 -1.31 7.49 32.24
C GLU A 92 -0.99 7.99 33.66
N VAL A 93 -2.03 8.35 34.42
CA VAL A 93 -1.89 8.87 35.78
C VAL A 93 -1.33 7.78 36.72
N ALA A 94 -1.88 6.58 36.66
CA ALA A 94 -1.40 5.46 37.44
C ALA A 94 0.03 5.06 37.08
N ALA A 95 0.37 5.05 35.78
CA ALA A 95 1.72 4.76 35.31
C ALA A 95 2.73 5.81 35.79
N SER A 96 2.34 7.10 35.81
CA SER A 96 3.12 8.19 36.37
C SER A 96 3.37 8.02 37.87
N ALA A 97 2.34 7.71 38.63
CA ALA A 97 2.44 7.47 40.07
C ALA A 97 3.40 6.30 40.40
N MET A 98 3.51 5.31 39.51
CA MET A 98 4.48 4.20 39.62
C MET A 98 5.89 4.58 39.14
N GLY A 99 6.20 5.86 38.97
CA GLY A 99 7.52 6.37 38.61
C GLY A 99 7.93 6.14 37.15
N LYS A 100 6.97 5.90 36.23
CA LYS A 100 7.29 5.74 34.81
C LYS A 100 7.46 7.09 34.14
N ASN A 101 8.50 7.26 33.34
CA ASN A 101 8.73 8.49 32.58
C ASN A 101 7.90 8.46 31.28
N ILE A 102 6.70 9.05 31.34
CA ILE A 102 5.72 9.05 30.25
C ILE A 102 6.24 9.80 29.03
N LYS A 103 6.84 10.98 29.22
CA LYS A 103 7.36 11.80 28.12
C LYS A 103 8.41 11.06 27.29
N ARG A 104 9.33 10.37 27.95
CA ARG A 104 10.35 9.55 27.27
C ARG A 104 9.72 8.40 26.49
N GLN A 105 8.68 7.78 27.04
CA GLN A 105 8.00 6.67 26.41
C GLN A 105 7.23 7.14 25.15
N HIS A 106 6.50 8.26 25.23
CA HIS A 106 5.81 8.84 24.10
C HIS A 106 6.79 9.24 23.00
N LEU A 107 7.95 9.85 23.36
CA LEU A 107 8.98 10.18 22.40
C LEU A 107 9.53 8.95 21.68
N GLN A 108 9.78 7.86 22.40
CA GLN A 108 10.24 6.60 21.80
C GLN A 108 9.23 6.02 20.80
N ILE A 109 7.94 6.02 21.17
CA ILE A 109 6.85 5.55 20.29
C ILE A 109 6.76 6.43 19.03
N PHE A 110 6.83 7.75 19.22
CA PHE A 110 6.77 8.70 18.12
C PHE A 110 7.93 8.52 17.13
N VAL A 111 9.16 8.43 17.62
CA VAL A 111 10.35 8.24 16.79
C VAL A 111 10.29 6.90 16.05
N LEU A 112 9.91 5.83 16.74
CA LEU A 112 9.79 4.50 16.14
C LEU A 112 8.70 4.48 15.05
N GLY A 113 7.54 5.04 15.36
CA GLY A 113 6.43 5.15 14.41
C GLY A 113 6.80 5.97 13.17
N SER A 114 7.44 7.12 13.37
CA SER A 114 7.90 7.97 12.27
C SER A 114 8.94 7.29 11.39
N ALA A 115 9.85 6.52 11.98
CA ALA A 115 10.83 5.75 11.23
C ALA A 115 10.17 4.69 10.34
N ILE A 116 9.19 3.94 10.88
CA ILE A 116 8.44 2.93 10.12
C ILE A 116 7.66 3.58 8.97
N VAL A 117 6.98 4.70 9.24
CA VAL A 117 6.25 5.45 8.20
C VAL A 117 7.20 5.98 7.13
N GLY A 118 8.41 6.44 7.50
CA GLY A 118 9.43 6.86 6.55
C GLY A 118 9.86 5.74 5.61
N VAL A 119 10.09 4.54 6.14
CA VAL A 119 10.41 3.36 5.32
C VAL A 119 9.23 2.99 4.41
N ALA A 120 8.01 3.00 4.94
CA ALA A 120 6.81 2.71 4.14
C ALA A 120 6.63 3.72 3.00
N GLY A 121 6.90 5.01 3.25
CA GLY A 121 6.89 6.05 2.23
C GLY A 121 7.94 5.83 1.14
N ALA A 122 9.15 5.44 1.51
CA ALA A 122 10.20 5.10 0.55
C ALA A 122 9.81 3.90 -0.33
N LEU A 123 9.22 2.86 0.26
CA LEU A 123 8.72 1.70 -0.47
C LEU A 123 7.59 2.07 -1.44
N LEU A 124 6.67 2.95 -1.02
CA LEU A 124 5.58 3.43 -1.86
C LEU A 124 6.11 4.17 -3.09
N VAL A 125 7.06 5.10 -2.90
CA VAL A 125 7.71 5.84 -4.00
C VAL A 125 8.45 4.89 -4.94
N THR A 126 9.12 3.88 -4.40
CA THR A 126 9.82 2.87 -5.21
C THR A 126 8.84 2.04 -6.03
N TYR A 127 7.68 1.70 -5.46
CA TYR A 127 6.63 0.95 -6.14
C TYR A 127 5.97 1.77 -7.26
N ASP A 128 5.63 3.03 -6.98
CA ASP A 128 4.99 3.93 -7.94
C ASP A 128 5.96 4.36 -9.07
N GLY A 129 7.27 4.28 -8.83
CA GLY A 129 8.31 4.71 -9.78
C GLY A 129 8.29 6.21 -10.09
N ILE A 130 7.46 6.99 -9.38
CA ILE A 130 7.25 8.42 -9.60
C ILE A 130 7.37 9.16 -8.26
N PHE A 131 8.23 10.17 -8.22
CA PHE A 131 8.33 11.07 -7.08
C PHE A 131 7.81 12.46 -7.44
N ILE A 132 6.52 12.68 -7.24
CA ILE A 132 5.87 13.98 -7.40
C ILE A 132 5.27 14.37 -6.04
N PRO A 133 5.83 15.36 -5.34
CA PRO A 133 5.33 15.75 -4.01
C PRO A 133 3.84 16.11 -3.99
N THR A 134 3.33 16.68 -5.07
CA THR A 134 1.90 17.07 -5.20
C THR A 134 0.96 15.88 -5.42
N ALA A 135 1.47 14.72 -5.84
CA ALA A 135 0.65 13.51 -5.99
C ALA A 135 0.26 12.90 -4.63
N TYR A 136 1.09 13.15 -3.60
CA TYR A 136 0.86 12.64 -2.26
C TYR A 136 0.07 13.65 -1.43
N GLN A 137 -1.26 13.60 -1.55
CA GLN A 137 -2.15 14.45 -0.76
C GLN A 137 -2.24 13.90 0.68
N PRO A 138 -1.72 14.61 1.70
CA PRO A 138 -1.65 14.08 3.07
C PRO A 138 -3.01 13.69 3.63
N LEU A 139 -4.04 14.50 3.37
CA LEU A 139 -5.38 14.25 3.85
C LEU A 139 -5.94 12.92 3.34
N ARG A 140 -5.77 12.63 2.05
CA ARG A 140 -6.26 11.39 1.43
C ARG A 140 -5.58 10.15 2.02
N PHE A 141 -4.25 10.16 2.09
CA PHE A 141 -3.48 9.02 2.61
C PHE A 141 -3.71 8.81 4.09
N THR A 142 -3.73 9.87 4.89
CA THR A 142 -4.00 9.79 6.33
C THR A 142 -5.38 9.22 6.60
N PHE A 143 -6.39 9.71 5.87
CA PHE A 143 -7.75 9.22 6.01
C PHE A 143 -7.86 7.71 5.66
N LEU A 144 -7.26 7.29 4.55
CA LEU A 144 -7.24 5.88 4.16
C LEU A 144 -6.60 4.99 5.22
N ILE A 145 -5.44 5.41 5.76
CA ILE A 145 -4.75 4.65 6.81
C ILE A 145 -5.62 4.52 8.06
N TRP A 146 -6.32 5.59 8.46
CA TRP A 146 -7.23 5.52 9.60
C TRP A 146 -8.36 4.51 9.37
N VAL A 147 -8.99 4.56 8.20
CA VAL A 147 -10.05 3.59 7.86
C VAL A 147 -9.51 2.16 7.85
N MET A 148 -8.31 1.94 7.31
CA MET A 148 -7.65 0.62 7.31
C MET A 148 -7.44 0.08 8.73
N VAL A 149 -6.94 0.92 9.64
CA VAL A 149 -6.65 0.51 11.02
C VAL A 149 -7.94 0.29 11.82
N ILE A 150 -8.94 1.17 11.65
CA ILE A 150 -10.22 1.04 12.35
C ILE A 150 -10.98 -0.20 11.87
N LEU A 151 -11.04 -0.42 10.55
CA LEU A 151 -11.67 -1.61 9.98
C LEU A 151 -10.99 -2.89 10.45
N GLY A 152 -9.67 -2.90 10.41
CA GLY A 152 -8.88 -4.07 10.79
C GLY A 152 -8.98 -4.41 12.27
N GLY A 153 -9.11 -3.40 13.11
CA GLY A 153 -9.10 -3.48 14.58
C GLY A 153 -7.85 -2.84 15.16
N SER A 154 -8.07 -1.70 15.88
CA SER A 154 -7.01 -0.88 16.46
C SER A 154 -6.34 -1.59 17.62
N GLY A 155 -5.39 -2.29 17.62
CA GLY A 155 -4.73 -3.03 18.70
C GLY A 155 -4.27 -4.42 18.28
N ASN A 156 -4.63 -4.82 17.05
CA ASN A 156 -4.20 -6.08 16.48
C ASN A 156 -3.39 -5.84 15.21
N ASN A 157 -2.09 -6.23 15.21
CA ASN A 157 -1.20 -6.07 14.07
C ASN A 157 -1.71 -6.77 12.80
N LEU A 158 -2.23 -7.99 12.95
CA LEU A 158 -2.80 -8.74 11.82
C LEU A 158 -4.12 -8.12 11.34
N GLY A 159 -4.90 -7.56 12.28
CA GLY A 159 -6.10 -6.79 11.96
C GLY A 159 -5.79 -5.61 11.04
N SER A 160 -4.79 -4.82 11.39
CA SER A 160 -4.37 -3.66 10.57
C SER A 160 -3.92 -4.07 9.16
N VAL A 161 -3.23 -5.20 9.01
CA VAL A 161 -2.84 -5.73 7.68
C VAL A 161 -4.06 -6.16 6.88
N LEU A 162 -5.00 -6.90 7.50
CA LEU A 162 -6.25 -7.30 6.86
C LEU A 162 -7.08 -6.08 6.45
N GLY A 163 -7.22 -5.10 7.32
CA GLY A 163 -7.91 -3.86 7.04
C GLY A 163 -7.29 -3.11 5.85
N ALA A 164 -5.96 -3.08 5.76
CA ALA A 164 -5.26 -2.48 4.65
C ALA A 164 -5.58 -3.18 3.32
N PHE A 165 -5.57 -4.51 3.27
CA PHE A 165 -5.94 -5.29 2.08
C PHE A 165 -7.38 -5.03 1.66
N ILE A 166 -8.33 -5.08 2.59
CA ILE A 166 -9.76 -4.89 2.31
C ILE A 166 -10.02 -3.49 1.78
N ILE A 167 -9.51 -2.46 2.46
CA ILE A 167 -9.74 -1.06 2.06
C ILE A 167 -9.04 -0.76 0.73
N TRP A 168 -7.84 -1.29 0.50
CA TRP A 168 -7.15 -1.10 -0.76
C TRP A 168 -7.90 -1.77 -1.92
N PHE A 169 -8.42 -2.98 -1.71
CA PHE A 169 -9.28 -3.66 -2.67
C PHE A 169 -10.53 -2.83 -3.00
N ILE A 170 -11.25 -2.36 -1.97
CA ILE A 170 -12.43 -1.51 -2.13
C ILE A 170 -12.07 -0.20 -2.86
N TRP A 171 -10.92 0.39 -2.53
CA TRP A 171 -10.43 1.60 -3.19
C TRP A 171 -10.20 1.40 -4.69
N ILE A 172 -9.62 0.28 -5.09
CA ILE A 172 -9.42 -0.06 -6.51
C ILE A 172 -10.77 -0.27 -7.20
N GLN A 173 -11.66 -1.03 -6.57
CA GLN A 173 -12.97 -1.38 -7.15
C GLN A 173 -13.95 -0.21 -7.17
N SER A 174 -13.78 0.79 -6.32
CA SER A 174 -14.69 1.95 -6.26
C SER A 174 -14.73 2.79 -7.55
N GLY A 175 -13.67 2.77 -8.35
CA GLY A 175 -13.64 3.43 -9.67
C GLY A 175 -14.58 2.76 -10.68
N PRO A 176 -14.35 1.50 -11.03
CA PRO A 176 -15.23 0.75 -11.94
C PRO A 176 -16.70 0.70 -11.45
N MET A 177 -16.91 0.51 -10.14
CA MET A 177 -18.27 0.53 -9.57
C MET A 177 -18.96 1.88 -9.73
N GLY A 178 -18.23 2.98 -9.54
CA GLY A 178 -18.75 4.33 -9.75
C GLY A 178 -19.20 4.56 -11.20
N LEU A 179 -18.40 4.14 -12.16
CA LEU A 179 -18.74 4.22 -13.60
C LEU A 179 -19.96 3.37 -13.92
N TRP A 180 -20.03 2.14 -13.41
CA TRP A 180 -21.17 1.26 -13.60
C TRP A 180 -22.47 1.84 -13.02
N VAL A 181 -22.40 2.47 -11.85
CA VAL A 181 -23.57 3.18 -11.25
C VAL A 181 -24.01 4.34 -12.13
N VAL A 182 -23.07 5.13 -12.67
CA VAL A 182 -23.39 6.25 -13.56
C VAL A 182 -24.00 5.75 -14.88
N GLU A 183 -23.50 4.67 -15.43
CA GLU A 183 -24.02 4.05 -16.65
C GLU A 183 -25.46 3.51 -16.43
N MET A 184 -25.69 2.87 -15.29
CA MET A 184 -27.03 2.41 -14.89
C MET A 184 -28.03 3.56 -14.73
N LEU A 185 -27.60 4.63 -14.05
CA LEU A 185 -28.43 5.84 -13.87
C LEU A 185 -28.66 6.55 -15.20
N GLY A 186 -27.64 6.60 -16.09
CA GLY A 186 -27.74 7.20 -17.41
C GLY A 186 -28.79 6.53 -18.30
N ASN A 187 -28.94 5.21 -18.19
CA ASN A 187 -29.99 4.46 -18.89
C ASN A 187 -31.40 4.77 -18.40
N TYR A 188 -31.54 5.27 -17.17
CA TYR A 188 -32.83 5.71 -16.59
C TYR A 188 -33.12 7.18 -16.83
N ILE A 189 -32.08 8.02 -16.98
CA ILE A 189 -32.17 9.46 -17.20
C ILE A 189 -31.95 9.73 -18.69
N GLN A 190 -33.00 9.51 -19.48
CA GLN A 190 -32.98 9.57 -20.96
C GLN A 190 -32.96 10.99 -21.55
N GLU A 191 -32.63 12.05 -20.82
CA GLU A 191 -32.62 13.42 -21.32
C GLU A 191 -31.38 14.22 -20.91
N GLY A 192 -30.48 14.43 -21.85
CA GLY A 192 -29.44 15.45 -21.84
C GLY A 192 -27.99 14.96 -21.65
N ASN A 193 -27.27 14.86 -22.78
CA ASN A 193 -25.83 14.51 -22.84
C ASN A 193 -24.93 15.31 -21.89
N THR A 194 -25.32 16.52 -21.51
CA THR A 194 -24.54 17.42 -20.65
C THR A 194 -24.49 16.97 -19.19
N SER A 195 -25.50 16.21 -18.74
CA SER A 195 -25.58 15.76 -17.34
C SER A 195 -24.67 14.57 -17.06
N LEU A 196 -24.48 13.70 -18.03
CA LEU A 196 -23.65 12.49 -17.89
C LEU A 196 -22.15 12.83 -17.87
N GLU A 197 -21.70 13.70 -18.77
CA GLU A 197 -20.32 14.18 -18.82
C GLU A 197 -19.90 14.87 -17.50
N PHE A 198 -20.83 15.65 -16.92
CA PHE A 198 -20.62 16.33 -15.64
C PHE A 198 -20.56 15.35 -14.46
N ILE A 199 -21.22 14.20 -14.52
CA ILE A 199 -21.22 13.17 -13.49
C ILE A 199 -19.97 12.30 -13.63
N GLU A 200 -19.54 11.97 -14.85
CA GLU A 200 -18.31 11.19 -15.11
C GLU A 200 -17.07 11.86 -14.52
N ASP A 201 -16.93 13.15 -14.69
CA ASP A 201 -15.83 13.92 -14.10
C ASP A 201 -15.82 13.88 -12.57
N ARG A 202 -16.97 13.62 -11.95
CA ARG A 202 -17.13 13.58 -10.49
C ARG A 202 -17.10 12.18 -9.87
N VAL A 203 -17.05 11.14 -10.65
CA VAL A 203 -16.94 9.74 -10.17
C VAL A 203 -15.78 9.55 -9.21
N HIS A 204 -14.68 10.27 -9.40
CA HIS A 204 -13.53 10.24 -8.50
C HIS A 204 -13.85 10.67 -7.07
N TYR A 205 -14.82 11.56 -6.87
CA TYR A 205 -15.26 11.99 -5.53
C TYR A 205 -16.15 10.96 -4.85
N LEU A 206 -16.82 10.09 -5.61
CA LEU A 206 -17.61 8.98 -5.06
C LEU A 206 -16.75 8.04 -4.21
N ARG A 207 -15.47 7.88 -4.53
CA ARG A 207 -14.54 7.09 -3.73
C ARG A 207 -14.47 7.56 -2.27
N LEU A 208 -14.42 8.87 -2.05
CA LEU A 208 -14.38 9.44 -0.70
C LEU A 208 -15.70 9.22 0.03
N VAL A 209 -16.82 9.34 -0.68
CA VAL A 209 -18.15 9.07 -0.12
C VAL A 209 -18.29 7.60 0.28
N PHE A 210 -17.86 6.67 -0.58
CA PHE A 210 -17.84 5.24 -0.25
C PHE A 210 -16.97 4.95 0.97
N MET A 211 -15.77 5.52 1.05
CA MET A 211 -14.89 5.33 2.19
C MET A 211 -15.47 5.91 3.49
N GLY A 212 -16.07 7.10 3.41
CA GLY A 212 -16.77 7.70 4.56
C GLY A 212 -17.95 6.85 5.02
N THR A 213 -18.75 6.34 4.09
CA THR A 213 -19.86 5.44 4.38
C THR A 213 -19.39 4.15 5.03
N ILE A 214 -18.35 3.54 4.52
CA ILE A 214 -17.74 2.32 5.10
C ILE A 214 -17.27 2.59 6.53
N LEU A 215 -16.60 3.72 6.77
CA LEU A 215 -16.15 4.09 8.11
C LEU A 215 -17.33 4.21 9.07
N LEU A 216 -18.40 4.90 8.67
CA LEU A 216 -19.61 5.05 9.48
C LEU A 216 -20.27 3.70 9.79
N LEU A 217 -20.37 2.82 8.79
CA LEU A 217 -20.92 1.48 8.96
C LEU A 217 -20.08 0.64 9.95
N ILE A 218 -18.76 0.69 9.82
CA ILE A 218 -17.86 -0.04 10.72
C ILE A 218 -18.01 0.47 12.16
N MET A 219 -17.97 1.78 12.35
CA MET A 219 -18.11 2.36 13.68
C MET A 219 -19.49 2.06 14.30
N ARG A 220 -20.53 1.91 13.47
CA ARG A 220 -21.89 1.59 13.92
C ARG A 220 -22.07 0.13 14.28
N PHE A 221 -21.54 -0.79 13.45
CA PHE A 221 -21.81 -2.24 13.57
C PHE A 221 -20.69 -3.03 14.19
N SER A 222 -19.43 -2.59 14.04
CA SER A 222 -18.24 -3.30 14.55
C SER A 222 -17.17 -2.31 15.06
N PRO A 223 -17.41 -1.63 16.19
CA PRO A 223 -16.49 -0.62 16.71
C PRO A 223 -15.13 -1.17 17.09
N GLY A 224 -15.01 -2.49 17.34
CA GLY A 224 -13.74 -3.18 17.61
C GLY A 224 -12.97 -3.60 16.37
N GLY A 225 -13.52 -3.35 15.16
CA GLY A 225 -12.95 -3.83 13.90
C GLY A 225 -13.24 -5.31 13.63
N ILE A 226 -12.65 -5.84 12.53
CA ILE A 226 -12.81 -7.26 12.12
C ILE A 226 -12.08 -8.20 13.08
N LEU A 227 -10.87 -7.81 13.51
CA LEU A 227 -10.06 -8.56 14.45
C LEU A 227 -9.78 -7.70 15.71
N PRO A 228 -10.69 -7.70 16.68
CA PRO A 228 -10.52 -6.92 17.89
C PRO A 228 -9.28 -7.37 18.68
N GLU A 229 -8.74 -6.47 19.47
CA GLU A 229 -7.66 -6.79 20.42
C GLU A 229 -8.12 -7.90 21.35
N LYS A 230 -7.36 -8.99 21.44
CA LYS A 230 -7.60 -10.02 22.45
C LYS A 230 -7.26 -9.43 23.82
N ASN A 231 -8.26 -9.04 24.57
CA ASN A 231 -8.08 -8.76 25.99
C ASN A 231 -7.50 -10.05 26.61
N LYS A 232 -6.22 -10.02 26.95
CA LYS A 232 -5.71 -11.00 27.90
C LYS A 232 -6.30 -10.58 29.23
N GLU A 233 -7.40 -11.21 29.61
CA GLU A 233 -7.87 -11.15 30.97
C GLU A 233 -6.68 -11.53 31.88
N LEU A 234 -6.35 -10.62 32.79
CA LEU A 234 -5.33 -10.80 33.83
C LEU A 234 -5.82 -11.77 34.88
#